data_4ebdc418e20f2be46614bc5db74408f0
#
_entry.id   4ebdc418e20f2be46614bc5db74408f0
#
_cell.length_a   1.000
_cell.length_b   1.000
_cell.length_c   1.000
_cell.angle_alpha   90.00
_cell.angle_beta   90.00
_cell.angle_gamma   90.00
#
_symmetry.space_group_name_H-M   'P 1'
#
loop_
_entity.id
_entity.type
_entity.pdbx_description
1 polymer ?
#
loop_
_entity_poly.entity_id
_entity_poly.type
_entity_poly.pdbx_seq_one_letter_code
_entity_poly.pdbx_strand_id
1 'polypeptide(L)'
;MSNWRDALVSSSTSLRQTIEAITEGSLQIALVVDSENKLLGTVTDGDIRKAILAGKDLNITAGEAMRSQPITSASKTPRAAILKLMREKRIHQMPLLDDQGRVVDVLTVDDMIGAAHKPNAVVIMAGGLGTRLHPLTEETPKPMLKVGGKPILETIIQSFIDQGFTNFFVSVNYKANIISEYFGDGSRLGAKINYLHEKSRLGTAGGLSLLPRDIHAPIIVMNGDLLTRISVDALLDFHERESAVATMVVREDHYQVPYGVVEVDGTQIVGVEEKPIQRHLVNAGIYVISQDGLNNIPGDTFYDMPTHFAKLAANGHRTAAFPLHEYWVDIGRLDELERAQREWPQEIQ
;
A
#
# COMPACT_ATOMS: atom_id res chain seq x y z
N MET A 1 -4.52 7.82 -19.94
CA MET A 1 -3.33 7.16 -20.50
C MET A 1 -2.14 7.69 -19.74
N SER A 2 -1.41 6.83 -19.06
CA SER A 2 -0.19 7.21 -18.34
C SER A 2 0.85 7.79 -19.32
N ASN A 3 1.41 8.94 -18.97
CA ASN A 3 2.43 9.57 -19.81
C ASN A 3 3.81 9.21 -19.24
N TRP A 4 4.49 8.22 -19.81
CA TRP A 4 5.80 7.77 -19.37
C TRP A 4 6.86 8.89 -19.30
N ARG A 5 6.62 10.03 -19.99
CA ARG A 5 7.54 11.18 -19.94
C ARG A 5 7.54 11.85 -18.57
N ASP A 6 6.45 11.75 -17.82
CA ASP A 6 6.34 12.30 -16.47
C ASP A 6 7.15 11.47 -15.46
N ALA A 7 7.52 10.22 -15.83
CA ALA A 7 8.38 9.34 -15.04
C ALA A 7 9.88 9.49 -15.36
N LEU A 8 10.29 10.44 -16.22
CA LEU A 8 11.71 10.70 -16.53
C LEU A 8 12.36 11.53 -15.42
N VAL A 9 13.49 11.06 -14.91
CA VAL A 9 14.28 11.76 -13.89
C VAL A 9 15.78 11.74 -14.26
N SER A 10 16.55 12.71 -13.77
CA SER A 10 18.00 12.69 -13.88
C SER A 10 18.63 11.84 -12.76
N SER A 11 19.88 11.42 -12.95
CA SER A 11 20.63 10.70 -11.90
C SER A 11 20.86 11.54 -10.64
N SER A 12 20.80 12.87 -10.71
CA SER A 12 20.95 13.80 -9.59
C SER A 12 19.63 14.16 -8.89
N THR A 13 18.48 13.75 -9.43
CA THR A 13 17.16 13.95 -8.81
C THR A 13 17.11 13.25 -7.46
N SER A 14 16.57 13.91 -6.41
CA SER A 14 16.43 13.28 -5.10
C SER A 14 15.43 12.12 -5.14
N LEU A 15 15.61 11.14 -4.26
CA LEU A 15 14.69 10.01 -4.17
C LEU A 15 13.25 10.47 -3.86
N ARG A 16 13.08 11.55 -3.08
CA ARG A 16 11.78 12.19 -2.83
C ARG A 16 11.12 12.67 -4.13
N GLN A 17 11.83 13.44 -4.94
CA GLN A 17 11.32 13.90 -6.25
C GLN A 17 11.12 12.74 -7.23
N THR A 18 11.92 11.68 -7.10
CA THR A 18 11.73 10.46 -7.90
C THR A 18 10.43 9.75 -7.54
N ILE A 19 10.04 9.71 -6.26
CA ILE A 19 8.75 9.18 -5.79
C ILE A 19 7.60 10.04 -6.35
N GLU A 20 7.72 11.35 -6.34
CA GLU A 20 6.73 12.27 -6.94
C GLU A 20 6.54 11.96 -8.43
N ALA A 21 7.64 11.82 -9.19
CA ALA A 21 7.60 11.46 -10.62
C ALA A 21 6.96 10.08 -10.89
N ILE A 22 7.21 9.09 -10.03
CA ILE A 22 6.56 7.77 -10.11
C ILE A 22 5.06 7.90 -9.89
N THR A 23 4.64 8.72 -8.93
CA THR A 23 3.23 8.96 -8.60
C THR A 23 2.51 9.68 -9.74
N GLU A 24 3.08 10.77 -10.26
CA GLU A 24 2.54 11.55 -11.37
C GLU A 24 2.46 10.73 -12.66
N GLY A 25 3.52 9.96 -12.98
CA GLY A 25 3.57 9.10 -14.16
C GLY A 25 2.61 7.90 -14.11
N SER A 26 2.09 7.53 -12.93
CA SER A 26 1.19 6.37 -12.70
C SER A 26 1.73 5.04 -13.25
N LEU A 27 3.05 4.90 -13.38
CA LEU A 27 3.72 3.74 -13.97
C LEU A 27 4.47 2.86 -12.97
N GLN A 28 4.52 3.27 -11.68
CA GLN A 28 5.25 2.56 -10.60
C GLN A 28 6.75 2.37 -10.88
N ILE A 29 7.32 3.16 -11.78
CA ILE A 29 8.72 3.15 -12.17
C ILE A 29 9.15 4.57 -12.55
N ALA A 30 10.35 4.99 -12.14
CA ALA A 30 11.03 6.14 -12.71
C ALA A 30 12.16 5.68 -13.63
N LEU A 31 12.33 6.39 -14.72
CA LEU A 31 13.34 6.15 -15.74
C LEU A 31 14.46 7.16 -15.54
N VAL A 32 15.60 6.71 -15.06
CA VAL A 32 16.77 7.56 -14.88
C VAL A 32 17.47 7.71 -16.21
N VAL A 33 17.51 8.93 -16.75
CA VAL A 33 18.05 9.21 -18.07
C VAL A 33 19.13 10.29 -18.04
N ASP A 34 19.94 10.35 -19.09
CA ASP A 34 20.86 11.46 -19.34
C ASP A 34 20.18 12.61 -20.12
N SER A 35 20.97 13.64 -20.47
CA SER A 35 20.48 14.81 -21.21
C SER A 35 19.96 14.51 -22.62
N GLU A 36 20.24 13.33 -23.18
CA GLU A 36 19.79 12.87 -24.49
C GLU A 36 18.63 11.86 -24.39
N ASN A 37 18.02 11.69 -23.19
CA ASN A 37 16.98 10.71 -22.85
C ASN A 37 17.47 9.23 -22.99
N LYS A 38 18.76 8.99 -22.93
CA LYS A 38 19.32 7.64 -22.91
C LYS A 38 19.16 7.04 -21.51
N LEU A 39 18.66 5.82 -21.44
CA LEU A 39 18.39 5.14 -20.17
C LEU A 39 19.69 4.81 -19.44
N LEU A 40 19.85 5.33 -18.23
CA LEU A 40 20.97 5.03 -17.32
C LEU A 40 20.58 3.93 -16.32
N GLY A 41 19.30 3.91 -15.92
CA GLY A 41 18.78 2.96 -14.94
C GLY A 41 17.30 3.17 -14.68
N THR A 42 16.76 2.39 -13.75
CA THR A 42 15.37 2.53 -13.29
C THR A 42 15.31 2.55 -11.78
N VAL A 43 14.34 3.28 -11.23
CA VAL A 43 13.98 3.21 -9.81
C VAL A 43 12.54 2.71 -9.74
N THR A 44 12.33 1.61 -9.05
CA THR A 44 11.02 1.02 -8.82
C THR A 44 10.64 1.15 -7.35
N ASP A 45 9.38 0.91 -7.02
CA ASP A 45 8.89 0.78 -5.64
C ASP A 45 9.77 -0.16 -4.80
N GLY A 46 10.22 -1.27 -5.39
CA GLY A 46 11.11 -2.22 -4.72
C GLY A 46 12.46 -1.62 -4.35
N ASP A 47 13.01 -0.74 -5.18
CA ASP A 47 14.30 -0.08 -4.93
C ASP A 47 14.15 1.00 -3.86
N ILE A 48 13.06 1.76 -3.87
CA ILE A 48 12.70 2.74 -2.82
C ILE A 48 12.54 2.04 -1.48
N ARG A 49 11.77 0.95 -1.43
CA ARG A 49 11.55 0.17 -0.18
C ARG A 49 12.85 -0.38 0.39
N LYS A 50 13.76 -0.86 -0.46
CA LYS A 50 15.10 -1.30 -0.01
C LYS A 50 15.90 -0.15 0.58
N ALA A 51 15.85 1.05 -0.01
CA ALA A 51 16.53 2.22 0.51
C ALA A 51 15.98 2.60 1.89
N ILE A 52 14.66 2.63 2.07
CA ILE A 52 14.00 2.90 3.35
C ILE A 52 14.38 1.85 4.41
N LEU A 53 14.30 0.56 4.08
CA LEU A 53 14.67 -0.52 5.00
C LEU A 53 16.16 -0.49 5.39
N ALA A 54 17.03 0.02 4.49
CA ALA A 54 18.44 0.24 4.78
C ALA A 54 18.71 1.52 5.60
N GLY A 55 17.67 2.24 6.05
CA GLY A 55 17.79 3.49 6.81
C GLY A 55 18.32 4.66 6.00
N LYS A 56 18.29 4.61 4.66
CA LYS A 56 18.72 5.71 3.80
C LYS A 56 17.70 6.85 3.83
N ASP A 57 18.19 8.08 3.78
CA ASP A 57 17.38 9.28 3.68
C ASP A 57 16.77 9.42 2.28
N LEU A 58 15.58 9.99 2.17
CA LEU A 58 14.93 10.29 0.87
C LEU A 58 15.63 11.40 0.08
N ASN A 59 16.64 12.04 0.66
CA ASN A 59 17.51 13.01 -0.02
C ASN A 59 18.65 12.37 -0.83
N ILE A 60 18.86 11.04 -0.75
CA ILE A 60 19.79 10.37 -1.67
C ILE A 60 19.32 10.57 -3.12
N THR A 61 20.23 10.45 -4.06
CA THR A 61 19.93 10.67 -5.48
C THR A 61 19.28 9.42 -6.13
N ALA A 62 18.53 9.62 -7.22
CA ALA A 62 18.02 8.54 -8.06
C ALA A 62 19.18 7.64 -8.56
N GLY A 63 20.33 8.22 -8.88
CA GLY A 63 21.53 7.48 -9.28
C GLY A 63 22.06 6.52 -8.21
N GLU A 64 21.92 6.86 -6.92
CA GLU A 64 22.32 6.01 -5.79
C GLU A 64 21.30 4.90 -5.48
N ALA A 65 20.05 5.11 -5.86
CA ALA A 65 18.96 4.17 -5.61
C ALA A 65 18.66 3.29 -6.83
N MET A 66 19.01 3.71 -8.04
CA MET A 66 18.63 3.05 -9.29
C MET A 66 19.27 1.67 -9.46
N ARG A 67 18.56 0.84 -10.19
CA ARG A 67 19.13 -0.35 -10.84
C ARG A 67 19.80 0.08 -12.15
N SER A 68 21.14 0.03 -12.21
CA SER A 68 21.94 0.47 -13.36
C SER A 68 21.86 -0.45 -14.59
N GLN A 69 21.36 -1.66 -14.44
CA GLN A 69 21.12 -2.62 -15.52
C GLN A 69 19.67 -3.10 -15.48
N PRO A 70 18.71 -2.23 -15.85
CA PRO A 70 17.31 -2.60 -15.89
C PRO A 70 17.04 -3.58 -17.03
N ILE A 71 15.97 -4.37 -16.88
CA ILE A 71 15.47 -5.20 -17.96
C ILE A 71 14.70 -4.28 -18.92
N THR A 72 15.10 -4.30 -20.20
CA THR A 72 14.52 -3.46 -21.26
C THR A 72 14.23 -4.30 -22.48
N SER A 73 13.47 -3.75 -23.42
CA SER A 73 13.24 -4.36 -24.72
C SER A 73 13.42 -3.32 -25.85
N ALA A 74 13.75 -3.79 -27.04
CA ALA A 74 13.73 -2.92 -28.21
C ALA A 74 12.29 -2.57 -28.58
N SER A 75 12.05 -1.34 -29.04
CA SER A 75 10.71 -0.84 -29.40
C SER A 75 10.04 -1.66 -30.53
N LYS A 76 10.82 -2.34 -31.33
CA LYS A 76 10.34 -3.21 -32.43
C LYS A 76 9.98 -4.64 -31.98
N THR A 77 10.22 -5.01 -30.74
CA THR A 77 9.95 -6.37 -30.23
C THR A 77 8.44 -6.64 -30.21
N PRO A 78 7.97 -7.80 -30.70
CA PRO A 78 6.55 -8.14 -30.64
C PRO A 78 6.02 -8.15 -29.21
N ARG A 79 4.83 -7.56 -28.96
CA ARG A 79 4.22 -7.45 -27.62
C ARG A 79 4.10 -8.80 -26.89
N ALA A 80 3.78 -9.89 -27.62
CA ALA A 80 3.68 -11.22 -27.03
C ALA A 80 5.03 -11.73 -26.47
N ALA A 81 6.16 -11.40 -27.10
CA ALA A 81 7.49 -11.73 -26.62
C ALA A 81 7.87 -10.91 -25.41
N ILE A 82 7.49 -9.61 -25.39
CA ILE A 82 7.68 -8.72 -24.23
C ILE A 82 6.90 -9.25 -23.04
N LEU A 83 5.62 -9.59 -23.20
CA LEU A 83 4.77 -10.14 -22.14
C LEU A 83 5.33 -11.43 -21.55
N LYS A 84 5.82 -12.33 -22.40
CA LYS A 84 6.49 -13.56 -21.96
C LYS A 84 7.73 -13.25 -21.11
N LEU A 85 8.57 -12.32 -21.56
CA LEU A 85 9.77 -11.89 -20.81
C LEU A 85 9.40 -11.26 -19.48
N MET A 86 8.36 -10.40 -19.44
CA MET A 86 7.88 -9.76 -18.21
C MET A 86 7.42 -10.80 -17.19
N ARG A 87 6.66 -11.81 -17.61
CA ARG A 87 6.23 -12.94 -16.75
C ARG A 87 7.39 -13.78 -16.24
N GLU A 88 8.33 -14.17 -17.11
CA GLU A 88 9.52 -14.96 -16.74
C GLU A 88 10.41 -14.22 -15.73
N LYS A 89 10.52 -12.90 -15.85
CA LYS A 89 11.35 -12.05 -15.00
C LYS A 89 10.59 -11.44 -13.79
N ARG A 90 9.28 -11.70 -13.71
CA ARG A 90 8.38 -11.13 -12.67
C ARG A 90 8.50 -9.61 -12.57
N ILE A 91 8.42 -8.92 -13.71
CA ILE A 91 8.44 -7.46 -13.81
C ILE A 91 7.14 -6.96 -14.43
N HIS A 92 6.65 -5.83 -13.91
CA HIS A 92 5.37 -5.25 -14.31
C HIS A 92 5.51 -4.11 -15.32
N GLN A 93 6.70 -3.53 -15.43
CA GLN A 93 7.00 -2.43 -16.35
C GLN A 93 8.19 -2.81 -17.24
N MET A 94 8.09 -2.50 -18.52
CA MET A 94 9.14 -2.77 -19.52
C MET A 94 9.46 -1.48 -20.29
N PRO A 95 10.59 -0.82 -19.98
CA PRO A 95 11.06 0.28 -20.80
C PRO A 95 11.42 -0.20 -22.22
N LEU A 96 10.89 0.50 -23.22
CA LEU A 96 11.20 0.27 -24.61
C LEU A 96 12.24 1.28 -25.10
N LEU A 97 13.29 0.76 -25.72
CA LEU A 97 14.41 1.58 -26.18
C LEU A 97 14.50 1.58 -27.72
N ASP A 98 14.95 2.70 -28.27
CA ASP A 98 15.38 2.79 -29.67
C ASP A 98 16.78 2.20 -29.87
N ASP A 99 17.24 2.21 -31.13
CA ASP A 99 18.56 1.68 -31.52
C ASP A 99 19.74 2.50 -30.94
N GLN A 100 19.46 3.67 -30.30
CA GLN A 100 20.45 4.54 -29.63
C GLN A 100 20.40 4.41 -28.09
N GLY A 101 19.51 3.54 -27.57
CA GLY A 101 19.31 3.32 -26.14
C GLY A 101 18.47 4.40 -25.45
N ARG A 102 17.74 5.21 -26.21
CA ARG A 102 16.81 6.22 -25.66
C ARG A 102 15.45 5.59 -25.39
N VAL A 103 14.83 6.07 -24.32
CA VAL A 103 13.46 5.62 -23.97
C VAL A 103 12.47 6.18 -24.99
N VAL A 104 11.67 5.29 -25.55
CA VAL A 104 10.61 5.63 -26.52
C VAL A 104 9.21 5.33 -25.98
N ASP A 105 9.09 4.37 -25.06
CA ASP A 105 7.83 4.01 -24.41
C ASP A 105 8.08 3.16 -23.15
N VAL A 106 7.03 2.97 -22.35
CA VAL A 106 6.99 2.00 -21.24
C VAL A 106 5.73 1.17 -21.38
N LEU A 107 5.87 -0.14 -21.50
CA LEU A 107 4.74 -1.05 -21.48
C LEU A 107 4.54 -1.62 -20.08
N THR A 108 3.29 -1.61 -19.62
CA THR A 108 2.88 -2.29 -18.39
C THR A 108 2.22 -3.63 -18.72
N VAL A 109 2.21 -4.55 -17.76
CA VAL A 109 1.46 -5.81 -17.88
C VAL A 109 -0.02 -5.51 -18.13
N ASP A 110 -0.56 -4.49 -17.47
CA ASP A 110 -1.97 -4.09 -17.56
C ASP A 110 -2.33 -3.57 -18.96
N ASP A 111 -1.43 -2.86 -19.65
CA ASP A 111 -1.62 -2.44 -21.05
C ASP A 111 -1.73 -3.62 -22.02
N MET A 112 -1.29 -4.80 -21.61
CA MET A 112 -1.20 -5.96 -22.46
C MET A 112 -2.28 -7.01 -22.23
N ILE A 113 -2.81 -7.09 -21.00
CA ILE A 113 -3.68 -8.21 -20.60
C ILE A 113 -5.12 -7.72 -20.34
N GLY A 114 -5.35 -6.45 -20.12
CA GLY A 114 -6.53 -5.92 -19.43
C GLY A 114 -6.55 -6.39 -17.97
N ALA A 115 -7.17 -5.71 -17.06
CA ALA A 115 -7.18 -6.08 -15.63
C ALA A 115 -7.67 -7.53 -15.46
N ALA A 116 -6.74 -8.48 -15.31
CA ALA A 116 -7.08 -9.88 -15.05
C ALA A 116 -7.69 -9.95 -13.64
N HIS A 117 -8.85 -10.60 -13.51
CA HIS A 117 -9.47 -10.83 -12.21
C HIS A 117 -8.51 -11.58 -11.29
N LYS A 118 -8.18 -10.97 -10.15
CA LYS A 118 -7.30 -11.55 -9.14
C LYS A 118 -8.10 -12.45 -8.19
N PRO A 119 -7.61 -13.65 -7.89
CA PRO A 119 -8.34 -14.60 -7.06
C PRO A 119 -8.36 -14.21 -5.57
N ASN A 120 -7.48 -13.30 -5.17
CA ASN A 120 -7.31 -12.90 -3.77
C ASN A 120 -8.56 -12.23 -3.23
N ALA A 121 -8.98 -12.63 -2.04
CA ALA A 121 -10.03 -11.95 -1.30
C ALA A 121 -9.46 -10.70 -0.61
N VAL A 122 -10.25 -9.62 -0.64
CA VAL A 122 -9.97 -8.38 0.09
C VAL A 122 -10.91 -8.29 1.28
N VAL A 123 -10.36 -8.18 2.48
CA VAL A 123 -11.14 -8.04 3.72
C VAL A 123 -11.00 -6.61 4.23
N ILE A 124 -12.12 -5.91 4.37
CA ILE A 124 -12.14 -4.53 4.87
C ILE A 124 -12.77 -4.51 6.26
N MET A 125 -12.02 -4.01 7.23
CA MET A 125 -12.44 -3.92 8.65
C MET A 125 -13.24 -2.64 8.85
N ALA A 126 -14.58 -2.74 8.82
CA ALA A 126 -15.51 -1.60 8.88
C ALA A 126 -16.39 -1.60 10.14
N GLY A 127 -16.11 -2.44 11.15
CA GLY A 127 -16.93 -2.61 12.36
C GLY A 127 -16.67 -1.60 13.50
N GLY A 128 -15.79 -0.61 13.30
CA GLY A 128 -15.42 0.36 14.34
C GLY A 128 -16.51 1.37 14.68
N LEU A 129 -16.57 1.81 15.95
CA LEU A 129 -17.57 2.80 16.44
C LEU A 129 -17.34 4.22 15.95
N GLY A 130 -16.12 4.59 15.57
CA GLY A 130 -15.78 5.94 15.09
C GLY A 130 -15.89 7.06 16.15
N THR A 131 -15.87 6.76 17.43
CA THR A 131 -16.14 7.72 18.53
C THR A 131 -15.28 8.98 18.54
N ARG A 132 -14.06 8.90 18.00
CA ARG A 132 -13.14 10.05 17.88
C ARG A 132 -13.59 11.10 16.86
N LEU A 133 -14.55 10.75 15.99
CA LEU A 133 -15.14 11.62 14.97
C LEU A 133 -16.54 12.12 15.32
N HIS A 134 -17.00 11.93 16.58
CA HIS A 134 -18.26 12.52 17.04
C HIS A 134 -18.25 14.03 16.87
N PRO A 135 -19.41 14.66 16.47
CA PRO A 135 -20.73 14.04 16.29
C PRO A 135 -20.97 13.40 14.91
N LEU A 136 -20.03 13.48 13.94
CA LEU A 136 -20.23 13.03 12.56
C LEU A 136 -20.58 11.53 12.45
N THR A 137 -20.12 10.73 13.42
CA THR A 137 -20.33 9.28 13.43
C THR A 137 -21.49 8.82 14.31
N GLU A 138 -22.27 9.75 14.87
CA GLU A 138 -23.48 9.40 15.63
C GLU A 138 -24.57 8.81 14.73
N GLU A 139 -24.76 9.35 13.54
CA GLU A 139 -25.77 8.88 12.58
C GLU A 139 -25.15 8.07 11.43
N THR A 140 -23.89 8.30 11.06
CA THR A 140 -23.20 7.71 9.91
C THR A 140 -22.00 6.91 10.38
N PRO A 141 -21.87 5.60 10.07
CA PRO A 141 -20.67 4.85 10.46
C PRO A 141 -19.44 5.42 9.74
N LYS A 142 -18.30 5.43 10.42
CA LYS A 142 -17.05 6.05 9.95
C LYS A 142 -16.68 5.74 8.50
N PRO A 143 -16.77 4.46 8.00
CA PRO A 143 -16.45 4.14 6.61
C PRO A 143 -17.40 4.77 5.59
N MET A 144 -18.56 5.27 6.02
CA MET A 144 -19.55 5.96 5.18
C MET A 144 -19.41 7.49 5.18
N LEU A 145 -18.50 8.07 5.96
CA LEU A 145 -18.13 9.47 5.83
C LEU A 145 -17.58 9.74 4.43
N LYS A 146 -17.89 10.91 3.88
CA LYS A 146 -17.55 11.23 2.49
C LYS A 146 -16.22 11.99 2.40
N VAL A 147 -15.38 11.58 1.44
CA VAL A 147 -14.20 12.32 1.00
C VAL A 147 -14.26 12.41 -0.53
N GLY A 148 -14.10 13.60 -1.08
CA GLY A 148 -14.28 13.82 -2.52
C GLY A 148 -15.69 13.50 -3.05
N GLY A 149 -16.71 13.63 -2.19
CA GLY A 149 -18.11 13.35 -2.54
C GLY A 149 -18.56 11.89 -2.43
N LYS A 150 -17.64 10.92 -2.23
CA LYS A 150 -17.92 9.47 -2.10
C LYS A 150 -17.62 8.96 -0.69
N PRO A 151 -18.33 7.93 -0.19
CA PRO A 151 -17.96 7.25 1.03
C PRO A 151 -16.52 6.74 1.00
N ILE A 152 -15.79 6.82 2.12
CA ILE A 152 -14.42 6.29 2.24
C ILE A 152 -14.38 4.82 1.81
N LEU A 153 -15.33 4.01 2.26
CA LEU A 153 -15.40 2.58 1.93
C LEU A 153 -15.61 2.35 0.43
N GLU A 154 -16.42 3.19 -0.26
CA GLU A 154 -16.59 3.09 -1.72
C GLU A 154 -15.28 3.39 -2.44
N THR A 155 -14.56 4.42 -1.99
CA THR A 155 -13.25 4.79 -2.53
C THR A 155 -12.23 3.66 -2.36
N ILE A 156 -12.21 3.00 -1.19
CA ILE A 156 -11.36 1.84 -0.93
C ILE A 156 -11.72 0.69 -1.90
N ILE A 157 -12.98 0.29 -1.95
CA ILE A 157 -13.44 -0.81 -2.82
C ILE A 157 -13.09 -0.51 -4.28
N GLN A 158 -13.35 0.71 -4.75
CA GLN A 158 -13.05 1.12 -6.12
C GLN A 158 -11.55 1.03 -6.42
N SER A 159 -10.68 1.45 -5.50
CA SER A 159 -9.22 1.38 -5.70
C SER A 159 -8.71 -0.06 -5.86
N PHE A 160 -9.36 -1.03 -5.21
CA PHE A 160 -9.07 -2.45 -5.41
C PHE A 160 -9.66 -2.99 -6.71
N ILE A 161 -10.87 -2.58 -7.10
CA ILE A 161 -11.50 -2.96 -8.37
C ILE A 161 -10.62 -2.49 -9.54
N ASP A 162 -10.13 -1.27 -9.49
CA ASP A 162 -9.24 -0.70 -10.51
C ASP A 162 -7.92 -1.50 -10.63
N GLN A 163 -7.52 -2.21 -9.58
CA GLN A 163 -6.38 -3.13 -9.55
C GLN A 163 -6.76 -4.61 -9.83
N GLY A 164 -8.01 -4.89 -10.25
CA GLY A 164 -8.48 -6.21 -10.68
C GLY A 164 -9.05 -7.11 -9.57
N PHE A 165 -9.21 -6.62 -8.33
CA PHE A 165 -9.82 -7.39 -7.25
C PHE A 165 -11.34 -7.23 -7.28
N THR A 166 -12.06 -8.35 -7.22
CA THR A 166 -13.54 -8.35 -7.30
C THR A 166 -14.21 -9.12 -6.17
N ASN A 167 -13.46 -9.79 -5.28
CA ASN A 167 -14.01 -10.58 -4.19
C ASN A 167 -13.74 -9.91 -2.85
N PHE A 168 -14.77 -9.31 -2.25
CA PHE A 168 -14.67 -8.54 -1.01
C PHE A 168 -15.42 -9.21 0.14
N PHE A 169 -14.82 -9.10 1.32
CA PHE A 169 -15.47 -9.36 2.61
C PHE A 169 -15.41 -8.08 3.44
N VAL A 170 -16.53 -7.58 3.90
CA VAL A 170 -16.61 -6.38 4.73
C VAL A 170 -17.03 -6.79 6.13
N SER A 171 -16.12 -6.66 7.10
CA SER A 171 -16.43 -6.89 8.51
C SER A 171 -17.21 -5.71 9.04
N VAL A 172 -18.40 -5.98 9.56
CA VAL A 172 -19.37 -4.99 10.01
C VAL A 172 -19.87 -5.31 11.42
N ASN A 173 -20.13 -4.26 12.20
CA ASN A 173 -20.72 -4.35 13.54
C ASN A 173 -21.66 -3.16 13.76
N TYR A 174 -21.09 -1.99 14.10
CA TYR A 174 -21.85 -0.78 14.34
C TYR A 174 -22.53 -0.26 13.07
N LYS A 175 -23.87 -0.09 13.12
CA LYS A 175 -24.67 0.39 11.97
C LYS A 175 -24.44 -0.39 10.66
N ALA A 176 -24.26 -1.70 10.79
CA ALA A 176 -24.01 -2.61 9.66
C ALA A 176 -25.02 -2.49 8.52
N ASN A 177 -26.31 -2.21 8.88
CA ASN A 177 -27.40 -2.03 7.92
C ASN A 177 -27.13 -0.88 6.93
N ILE A 178 -26.58 0.25 7.38
CA ILE A 178 -26.27 1.41 6.51
C ILE A 178 -25.26 1.02 5.45
N ILE A 179 -24.24 0.23 5.83
CA ILE A 179 -23.22 -0.24 4.89
C ILE A 179 -23.82 -1.26 3.92
N SER A 180 -24.53 -2.26 4.43
CA SER A 180 -25.10 -3.33 3.59
C SER A 180 -26.21 -2.84 2.66
N GLU A 181 -27.03 -1.89 3.06
CA GLU A 181 -28.03 -1.27 2.20
C GLU A 181 -27.40 -0.41 1.08
N TYR A 182 -26.30 0.28 1.37
CA TYR A 182 -25.61 1.10 0.37
C TYR A 182 -24.90 0.29 -0.72
N PHE A 183 -24.18 -0.75 -0.34
CA PHE A 183 -23.35 -1.53 -1.27
C PHE A 183 -24.07 -2.75 -1.85
N GLY A 184 -25.12 -3.29 -1.17
CA GLY A 184 -25.79 -4.51 -1.57
C GLY A 184 -24.83 -5.69 -1.66
N ASP A 185 -24.93 -6.46 -2.73
CA ASP A 185 -24.03 -7.57 -3.05
C ASP A 185 -22.75 -7.15 -3.82
N GLY A 186 -22.60 -5.85 -4.11
CA GLY A 186 -21.47 -5.28 -4.85
C GLY A 186 -21.63 -5.28 -6.37
N SER A 187 -22.68 -5.87 -6.92
CA SER A 187 -22.89 -6.01 -8.37
C SER A 187 -22.92 -4.64 -9.10
N ARG A 188 -23.43 -3.60 -8.44
CA ARG A 188 -23.43 -2.21 -8.96
C ARG A 188 -22.02 -1.66 -9.22
N LEU A 189 -21.02 -2.16 -8.49
CA LEU A 189 -19.62 -1.76 -8.62
C LEU A 189 -18.79 -2.74 -9.49
N GLY A 190 -19.43 -3.82 -10.00
CA GLY A 190 -18.71 -4.88 -10.70
C GLY A 190 -17.92 -5.82 -9.79
N ALA A 191 -18.29 -5.91 -8.52
CA ALA A 191 -17.65 -6.72 -7.50
C ALA A 191 -18.64 -7.66 -6.81
N LYS A 192 -18.12 -8.60 -6.03
CA LYS A 192 -18.88 -9.44 -5.10
C LYS A 192 -18.52 -9.03 -3.68
N ILE A 193 -19.52 -8.56 -2.91
CA ILE A 193 -19.34 -8.14 -1.52
C ILE A 193 -20.08 -9.10 -0.59
N ASN A 194 -19.36 -9.68 0.35
CA ASN A 194 -19.89 -10.52 1.43
C ASN A 194 -19.69 -9.79 2.74
N TYR A 195 -20.63 -9.92 3.69
CA TYR A 195 -20.55 -9.25 4.98
C TYR A 195 -20.20 -10.24 6.09
N LEU A 196 -19.19 -9.89 6.90
CA LEU A 196 -18.84 -10.62 8.11
C LEU A 196 -19.47 -9.88 9.29
N HIS A 197 -20.57 -10.41 9.80
CA HIS A 197 -21.30 -9.79 10.92
C HIS A 197 -20.67 -10.17 12.26
N GLU A 198 -19.98 -9.21 12.91
CA GLU A 198 -19.42 -9.39 14.22
C GLU A 198 -20.53 -9.28 15.28
N LYS A 199 -20.78 -10.34 16.06
CA LYS A 199 -21.75 -10.34 17.16
C LYS A 199 -21.29 -9.51 18.35
N SER A 200 -19.97 -9.40 18.52
CA SER A 200 -19.28 -8.59 19.51
C SER A 200 -18.08 -7.94 18.83
N ARG A 201 -17.42 -6.98 19.48
CA ARG A 201 -16.20 -6.38 18.92
C ARG A 201 -15.06 -7.41 18.91
N LEU A 202 -14.68 -7.87 17.72
CA LEU A 202 -13.63 -8.86 17.56
C LEU A 202 -12.23 -8.27 17.34
N GLY A 203 -12.10 -6.96 17.15
CA GLY A 203 -10.82 -6.32 16.86
C GLY A 203 -10.41 -6.45 15.39
N THR A 204 -9.22 -5.96 15.05
CA THR A 204 -8.76 -5.87 13.65
C THR A 204 -8.31 -7.20 13.04
N ALA A 205 -8.15 -8.24 13.84
CA ALA A 205 -7.82 -9.59 13.36
C ALA A 205 -8.91 -10.63 13.67
N GLY A 206 -9.63 -10.49 14.78
CA GLY A 206 -10.62 -11.48 15.21
C GLY A 206 -11.77 -11.64 14.22
N GLY A 207 -12.18 -10.57 13.51
CA GLY A 207 -13.19 -10.64 12.46
C GLY A 207 -12.81 -11.60 11.32
N LEU A 208 -11.51 -11.88 11.10
CA LEU A 208 -11.06 -12.83 10.09
C LEU A 208 -11.44 -14.28 10.41
N SER A 209 -11.73 -14.59 11.68
CA SER A 209 -12.24 -15.92 12.08
C SER A 209 -13.62 -16.26 11.50
N LEU A 210 -14.33 -15.24 11.00
CA LEU A 210 -15.65 -15.39 10.35
C LEU A 210 -15.55 -15.71 8.85
N LEU A 211 -14.34 -15.69 8.26
CA LEU A 211 -14.12 -16.00 6.85
C LEU A 211 -14.47 -17.47 6.53
N PRO A 212 -14.96 -17.74 5.32
CA PRO A 212 -15.12 -19.10 4.83
C PRO A 212 -13.78 -19.86 4.83
N ARG A 213 -13.81 -21.15 5.13
CA ARG A 213 -12.59 -21.99 5.24
C ARG A 213 -11.94 -22.35 3.89
N ASP A 214 -12.63 -22.11 2.79
CA ASP A 214 -12.23 -22.43 1.41
C ASP A 214 -11.45 -21.31 0.72
N ILE A 215 -11.01 -20.30 1.47
CA ILE A 215 -10.12 -19.25 0.96
C ILE A 215 -8.70 -19.79 0.91
N HIS A 216 -8.18 -20.04 -0.30
CA HIS A 216 -6.87 -20.66 -0.52
C HIS A 216 -5.75 -19.69 -0.94
N ALA A 217 -6.08 -18.51 -1.49
CA ALA A 217 -5.07 -17.51 -1.87
C ALA A 217 -4.73 -16.63 -0.65
N PRO A 218 -3.52 -16.04 -0.55
CA PRO A 218 -3.27 -15.04 0.48
C PRO A 218 -4.33 -13.94 0.38
N ILE A 219 -4.89 -13.54 1.53
CA ILE A 219 -5.87 -12.46 1.61
C ILE A 219 -5.19 -11.12 1.86
N ILE A 220 -5.83 -10.05 1.36
CA ILE A 220 -5.47 -8.68 1.71
C ILE A 220 -6.44 -8.21 2.81
N VAL A 221 -5.93 -7.65 3.89
CA VAL A 221 -6.75 -7.07 4.96
C VAL A 221 -6.44 -5.59 5.07
N MET A 222 -7.47 -4.75 5.14
CA MET A 222 -7.31 -3.30 5.23
C MET A 222 -8.33 -2.71 6.21
N ASN A 223 -7.90 -1.72 7.00
CA ASN A 223 -8.82 -0.94 7.81
C ASN A 223 -9.74 -0.10 6.92
N GLY A 224 -11.01 0.01 7.29
CA GLY A 224 -12.05 0.67 6.49
C GLY A 224 -12.08 2.21 6.58
N ASP A 225 -11.01 2.82 7.09
CA ASP A 225 -10.87 4.24 7.32
C ASP A 225 -9.59 4.84 6.70
N LEU A 226 -8.96 4.09 5.79
CA LEU A 226 -7.70 4.46 5.14
C LEU A 226 -7.94 4.92 3.71
N LEU A 227 -7.24 5.97 3.30
CA LEU A 227 -7.09 6.32 1.89
C LEU A 227 -5.62 6.21 1.50
N THR A 228 -5.34 5.47 0.42
CA THR A 228 -3.98 5.20 -0.04
C THR A 228 -3.92 4.93 -1.54
N ARG A 229 -2.73 5.12 -2.10
CA ARG A 229 -2.36 4.77 -3.48
C ARG A 229 -1.45 3.54 -3.55
N ILE A 230 -1.51 2.69 -2.53
CA ILE A 230 -0.69 1.47 -2.49
C ILE A 230 -0.88 0.61 -3.74
N SER A 231 0.22 0.12 -4.30
CA SER A 231 0.20 -0.95 -5.29
C SER A 231 0.01 -2.29 -4.58
N VAL A 232 -1.17 -2.88 -4.73
CA VAL A 232 -1.46 -4.19 -4.12
C VAL A 232 -0.67 -5.30 -4.81
N ASP A 233 -0.34 -5.15 -6.09
CA ASP A 233 0.53 -6.09 -6.81
C ASP A 233 1.94 -6.11 -6.23
N ALA A 234 2.54 -4.93 -6.02
CA ALA A 234 3.84 -4.83 -5.40
C ALA A 234 3.87 -5.42 -3.98
N LEU A 235 2.77 -5.25 -3.24
CA LEU A 235 2.60 -5.83 -1.90
C LEU A 235 2.51 -7.35 -1.94
N LEU A 236 1.72 -7.93 -2.87
CA LEU A 236 1.58 -9.39 -3.03
C LEU A 236 2.89 -10.02 -3.51
N ASP A 237 3.56 -9.42 -4.49
CA ASP A 237 4.86 -9.88 -4.98
C ASP A 237 5.93 -9.85 -3.88
N PHE A 238 5.91 -8.82 -3.05
CA PHE A 238 6.79 -8.72 -1.89
C PHE A 238 6.51 -9.84 -0.89
N HIS A 239 5.23 -10.08 -0.56
CA HIS A 239 4.81 -11.12 0.36
C HIS A 239 5.28 -12.52 -0.11
N GLU A 240 5.08 -12.83 -1.39
CA GLU A 240 5.51 -14.09 -2.01
C GLU A 240 7.05 -14.21 -2.00
N ARG A 241 7.75 -13.17 -2.42
CA ARG A 241 9.22 -13.15 -2.48
C ARG A 241 9.87 -13.33 -1.10
N GLU A 242 9.29 -12.74 -0.07
CA GLU A 242 9.75 -12.89 1.31
C GLU A 242 9.32 -14.25 1.91
N SER A 243 8.50 -15.03 1.20
CA SER A 243 7.92 -16.29 1.72
C SER A 243 7.27 -16.07 3.11
N ALA A 244 6.61 -14.93 3.29
CA ALA A 244 6.05 -14.53 4.58
C ALA A 244 4.70 -15.20 4.83
N VAL A 245 4.44 -15.57 6.09
CA VAL A 245 3.12 -16.03 6.54
C VAL A 245 2.18 -14.85 6.73
N ALA A 246 2.73 -13.70 7.12
CA ALA A 246 2.02 -12.44 7.20
C ALA A 246 2.95 -11.27 6.86
N THR A 247 2.44 -10.29 6.10
CA THR A 247 3.14 -9.05 5.76
C THR A 247 2.33 -7.86 6.29
N MET A 248 2.98 -6.98 7.03
CA MET A 248 2.41 -5.73 7.51
C MET A 248 2.93 -4.58 6.66
N VAL A 249 2.03 -3.75 6.14
CA VAL A 249 2.43 -2.48 5.54
C VAL A 249 2.80 -1.52 6.65
N VAL A 250 3.98 -0.92 6.53
CA VAL A 250 4.51 0.03 7.51
C VAL A 250 4.84 1.34 6.84
N ARG A 251 4.70 2.45 7.56
CA ARG A 251 5.04 3.78 7.11
C ARG A 251 6.09 4.39 8.02
N GLU A 252 7.02 5.15 7.46
CA GLU A 252 7.93 5.97 8.25
C GLU A 252 7.18 7.17 8.83
N ASP A 253 7.27 7.34 10.14
CA ASP A 253 6.73 8.48 10.89
C ASP A 253 7.85 9.17 11.64
N HIS A 254 7.77 10.51 11.71
CA HIS A 254 8.81 11.36 12.29
C HIS A 254 8.25 12.07 13.53
N TYR A 255 8.85 11.81 14.65
CA TYR A 255 8.54 12.51 15.90
C TYR A 255 9.69 13.43 16.30
N GLN A 256 9.47 14.75 16.25
CA GLN A 256 10.42 15.71 16.76
C GLN A 256 10.22 15.94 18.26
N VAL A 257 11.23 15.62 19.06
CA VAL A 257 11.22 15.98 20.47
C VAL A 257 11.37 17.50 20.57
N PRO A 258 10.41 18.24 21.18
CA PRO A 258 10.45 19.72 21.15
C PRO A 258 11.49 20.35 22.08
N TYR A 259 12.39 19.55 22.68
CA TYR A 259 13.40 19.94 23.65
C TYR A 259 14.76 19.35 23.31
N GLY A 260 15.82 19.91 23.90
CA GLY A 260 17.13 19.25 23.94
C GLY A 260 17.05 17.93 24.70
N VAL A 261 17.47 16.82 24.06
CA VAL A 261 17.60 15.50 24.70
C VAL A 261 19.00 15.37 25.27
N VAL A 262 19.08 15.03 26.55
CA VAL A 262 20.33 14.89 27.29
C VAL A 262 20.65 13.41 27.50
N GLU A 263 21.80 12.97 27.05
CA GLU A 263 22.34 11.65 27.34
C GLU A 263 23.24 11.70 28.56
N VAL A 264 23.04 10.79 29.50
CA VAL A 264 23.77 10.77 30.77
C VAL A 264 24.40 9.39 31.05
N ASP A 265 25.61 9.42 31.61
CA ASP A 265 26.24 8.27 32.26
C ASP A 265 26.32 8.55 33.77
N GLY A 266 25.46 7.92 34.56
CA GLY A 266 25.24 8.27 35.95
C GLY A 266 24.73 9.71 36.11
N THR A 267 25.55 10.60 36.62
CA THR A 267 25.24 12.06 36.77
C THR A 267 25.99 12.93 35.75
N GLN A 268 26.85 12.33 34.95
CA GLN A 268 27.63 13.05 33.95
C GLN A 268 26.85 13.18 32.65
N ILE A 269 26.76 14.39 32.08
CA ILE A 269 26.23 14.61 30.75
C ILE A 269 27.30 14.17 29.75
N VAL A 270 26.95 13.21 28.87
CA VAL A 270 27.82 12.66 27.82
C VAL A 270 27.41 13.14 26.41
N GLY A 271 26.20 13.64 26.25
CA GLY A 271 25.71 14.19 24.99
C GLY A 271 24.49 15.08 25.18
N VAL A 272 24.31 16.03 24.25
CA VAL A 272 23.09 16.85 24.13
C VAL A 272 22.75 16.98 22.67
N GLU A 273 21.52 16.62 22.28
CA GLU A 273 20.99 16.78 20.92
C GLU A 273 19.78 17.70 20.97
N GLU A 274 19.83 18.83 20.25
CA GLU A 274 18.75 19.81 20.25
C GLU A 274 17.64 19.39 19.28
N LYS A 275 16.44 19.20 19.82
CA LYS A 275 15.23 18.85 19.06
C LYS A 275 15.40 17.66 18.09
N PRO A 276 15.90 16.51 18.57
CA PRO A 276 16.16 15.38 17.70
C PRO A 276 14.86 14.88 17.03
N ILE A 277 15.01 14.42 15.79
CA ILE A 277 13.93 13.76 15.05
C ILE A 277 14.10 12.25 15.18
N GLN A 278 13.18 11.62 15.87
CA GLN A 278 13.09 10.17 15.96
C GLN A 278 12.27 9.64 14.78
N ARG A 279 12.78 8.61 14.10
CA ARG A 279 12.12 7.94 12.99
C ARG A 279 11.61 6.58 13.45
N HIS A 280 10.34 6.30 13.16
CA HIS A 280 9.70 5.04 13.51
C HIS A 280 8.98 4.46 12.30
N LEU A 281 9.01 3.14 12.13
CA LEU A 281 8.09 2.46 11.22
C LEU A 281 6.80 2.16 11.99
N VAL A 282 5.71 2.77 11.57
CA VAL A 282 4.39 2.60 12.17
C VAL A 282 3.52 1.71 11.30
N ASN A 283 2.58 0.99 11.92
CA ASN A 283 1.62 0.14 11.24
C ASN A 283 0.64 0.97 10.41
N ALA A 284 0.58 0.71 9.10
CA ALA A 284 -0.28 1.44 8.17
C ALA A 284 -1.71 0.87 8.05
N GLY A 285 -2.07 -0.17 8.78
CA GLY A 285 -3.42 -0.76 8.78
C GLY A 285 -3.77 -1.57 7.53
N ILE A 286 -2.76 -2.05 6.80
CA ILE A 286 -2.90 -2.88 5.61
C ILE A 286 -1.99 -4.10 5.77
N TYR A 287 -2.49 -5.28 5.39
CA TYR A 287 -1.81 -6.54 5.63
C TYR A 287 -2.05 -7.52 4.50
N VAL A 288 -1.11 -8.45 4.30
CA VAL A 288 -1.31 -9.68 3.52
C VAL A 288 -1.11 -10.86 4.46
N ILE A 289 -2.05 -11.80 4.46
CA ILE A 289 -2.02 -12.97 5.36
C ILE A 289 -2.25 -14.24 4.53
N SER A 290 -1.28 -15.15 4.57
CA SER A 290 -1.38 -16.47 3.98
C SER A 290 -2.29 -17.40 4.80
N GLN A 291 -2.66 -18.55 4.25
CA GLN A 291 -3.50 -19.54 4.92
C GLN A 291 -2.96 -19.95 6.30
N ASP A 292 -1.64 -20.15 6.39
CA ASP A 292 -0.99 -20.51 7.66
C ASP A 292 -1.13 -19.39 8.71
N GLY A 293 -1.09 -18.12 8.28
CA GLY A 293 -1.36 -16.99 9.18
C GLY A 293 -2.79 -16.98 9.67
N LEU A 294 -3.76 -17.24 8.80
CA LEU A 294 -5.19 -17.30 9.15
C LEU A 294 -5.49 -18.42 10.15
N ASN A 295 -4.85 -19.58 10.01
CA ASN A 295 -5.06 -20.74 10.89
C ASN A 295 -4.67 -20.46 12.36
N ASN A 296 -3.86 -19.42 12.61
CA ASN A 296 -3.44 -19.00 13.93
C ASN A 296 -4.35 -17.94 14.58
N ILE A 297 -5.46 -17.55 13.93
CA ILE A 297 -6.40 -16.58 14.48
C ILE A 297 -7.42 -17.31 15.37
N PRO A 298 -7.56 -16.90 16.65
CA PRO A 298 -8.53 -17.51 17.55
C PRO A 298 -9.96 -17.12 17.12
N GLY A 299 -10.89 -18.09 17.25
CA GLY A 299 -12.31 -17.83 16.96
C GLY A 299 -13.01 -17.07 18.08
N ASP A 300 -14.00 -16.29 17.72
CA ASP A 300 -15.02 -15.67 18.61
C ASP A 300 -14.44 -14.94 19.84
N THR A 301 -13.29 -14.28 19.69
CA THR A 301 -12.64 -13.52 20.75
C THR A 301 -12.05 -12.22 20.21
N PHE A 302 -11.91 -11.22 21.09
CA PHE A 302 -11.23 -9.97 20.74
C PHE A 302 -9.76 -10.27 20.43
N TYR A 303 -9.33 -9.92 19.23
CA TYR A 303 -7.98 -10.16 18.77
C TYR A 303 -7.58 -9.11 17.72
N ASP A 304 -6.43 -8.46 17.88
CA ASP A 304 -5.97 -7.41 16.98
C ASP A 304 -4.74 -7.82 16.17
N MET A 305 -4.49 -7.11 15.08
CA MET A 305 -3.37 -7.39 14.18
C MET A 305 -2.00 -7.25 14.85
N PRO A 306 -1.71 -6.24 15.67
CA PRO A 306 -0.42 -6.17 16.36
C PRO A 306 -0.14 -7.41 17.23
N THR A 307 -1.13 -7.87 17.98
CA THR A 307 -1.03 -9.10 18.79
C THR A 307 -0.84 -10.32 17.91
N HIS A 308 -1.53 -10.38 16.76
CA HIS A 308 -1.39 -11.50 15.82
C HIS A 308 0.04 -11.59 15.27
N PHE A 309 0.59 -10.49 14.77
CA PHE A 309 1.97 -10.44 14.26
C PHE A 309 3.00 -10.76 15.32
N ALA A 310 2.83 -10.24 16.55
CA ALA A 310 3.72 -10.56 17.66
C ALA A 310 3.73 -12.07 17.99
N LYS A 311 2.56 -12.72 17.99
CA LYS A 311 2.46 -14.16 18.21
C LYS A 311 3.05 -14.98 17.07
N LEU A 312 2.80 -14.61 15.80
CA LEU A 312 3.41 -15.29 14.67
C LEU A 312 4.94 -15.24 14.74
N ALA A 313 5.51 -14.07 15.03
CA ALA A 313 6.95 -13.89 15.18
C ALA A 313 7.51 -14.70 16.37
N ALA A 314 6.83 -14.68 17.53
CA ALA A 314 7.24 -15.46 18.71
C ALA A 314 7.21 -16.98 18.47
N ASN A 315 6.31 -17.46 17.59
CA ASN A 315 6.21 -18.86 17.19
C ASN A 315 7.17 -19.24 16.04
N GLY A 316 8.07 -18.34 15.65
CA GLY A 316 9.08 -18.60 14.60
C GLY A 316 8.55 -18.52 13.16
N HIS A 317 7.32 -18.04 12.95
CA HIS A 317 6.80 -17.80 11.61
C HIS A 317 7.48 -16.59 10.96
N ARG A 318 7.76 -16.66 9.67
CA ARG A 318 8.29 -15.54 8.92
C ARG A 318 7.22 -14.46 8.76
N THR A 319 7.43 -13.31 9.37
CA THR A 319 6.64 -12.09 9.15
C THR A 319 7.49 -11.05 8.45
N ALA A 320 6.88 -10.18 7.64
CA ALA A 320 7.59 -9.17 6.86
C ALA A 320 6.97 -7.78 7.02
N ALA A 321 7.79 -6.74 6.88
CA ALA A 321 7.37 -5.34 6.87
C ALA A 321 7.52 -4.78 5.46
N PHE A 322 6.41 -4.28 4.88
CA PHE A 322 6.38 -3.65 3.56
C PHE A 322 6.34 -2.12 3.73
N PRO A 323 7.43 -1.38 3.46
CA PRO A 323 7.44 0.08 3.59
C PRO A 323 6.54 0.74 2.56
N LEU A 324 5.63 1.59 3.02
CA LEU A 324 4.73 2.41 2.21
C LEU A 324 5.33 3.80 2.04
N HIS A 325 5.48 4.24 0.80
CA HIS A 325 5.92 5.60 0.47
C HIS A 325 4.86 6.40 -0.30
N GLU A 326 3.82 5.70 -0.81
CA GLU A 326 2.70 6.29 -1.53
C GLU A 326 1.82 7.11 -0.58
N TYR A 327 0.91 7.90 -1.15
CA TYR A 327 -0.10 8.63 -0.38
C TYR A 327 -0.83 7.68 0.58
N TRP A 328 -0.94 8.12 1.83
CA TRP A 328 -1.64 7.40 2.87
C TRP A 328 -2.17 8.36 3.94
N VAL A 329 -3.40 8.18 4.34
CA VAL A 329 -4.01 8.88 5.46
C VAL A 329 -4.95 7.93 6.21
N ASP A 330 -4.80 7.89 7.54
CA ASP A 330 -5.77 7.27 8.47
C ASP A 330 -6.73 8.37 8.91
N ILE A 331 -8.02 8.20 8.61
CA ILE A 331 -9.05 9.17 8.95
C ILE A 331 -9.57 8.86 10.35
N GLY A 332 -8.74 9.04 11.37
CA GLY A 332 -9.06 8.76 12.76
C GLY A 332 -9.63 9.95 13.54
N ARG A 333 -9.38 11.19 13.07
CA ARG A 333 -9.73 12.46 13.71
C ARG A 333 -10.29 13.46 12.72
N LEU A 334 -10.87 14.57 13.22
CA LEU A 334 -11.47 15.60 12.37
C LEU A 334 -10.43 16.30 11.48
N ASP A 335 -9.26 16.61 12.00
CA ASP A 335 -8.15 17.22 11.25
C ASP A 335 -7.65 16.33 10.12
N GLU A 336 -7.60 15.00 10.34
CA GLU A 336 -7.26 14.01 9.32
C GLU A 336 -8.35 13.89 8.23
N LEU A 337 -9.63 13.98 8.62
CA LEU A 337 -10.74 14.03 7.67
C LEU A 337 -10.68 15.30 6.81
N GLU A 338 -10.45 16.46 7.42
CA GLU A 338 -10.31 17.74 6.71
C GLU A 338 -9.09 17.71 5.76
N ARG A 339 -7.99 17.13 6.21
CA ARG A 339 -6.81 16.90 5.39
C ARG A 339 -7.14 16.01 4.19
N ALA A 340 -7.77 14.87 4.42
CA ALA A 340 -8.20 13.96 3.36
C ALA A 340 -9.13 14.65 2.35
N GLN A 341 -10.07 15.49 2.80
CA GLN A 341 -10.97 16.25 1.91
C GLN A 341 -10.23 17.24 1.01
N ARG A 342 -9.12 17.82 1.46
CA ARG A 342 -8.30 18.74 0.66
C ARG A 342 -7.38 18.02 -0.31
N GLU A 343 -6.73 16.95 0.14
CA GLU A 343 -5.65 16.28 -0.60
C GLU A 343 -6.18 15.23 -1.58
N TRP A 344 -7.12 14.39 -1.16
CA TRP A 344 -7.58 13.25 -1.97
C TRP A 344 -8.17 13.61 -3.33
N PRO A 345 -8.97 14.67 -3.51
CA PRO A 345 -9.44 15.04 -4.83
C PRO A 345 -8.32 15.42 -5.82
N GLN A 346 -7.17 15.90 -5.32
CA GLN A 346 -6.00 16.24 -6.13
C GLN A 346 -5.23 14.98 -6.53
N GLU A 347 -5.28 13.95 -5.71
CA GLU A 347 -4.67 12.64 -5.97
C GLU A 347 -5.44 11.80 -7.02
N ILE A 348 -6.68 12.19 -7.37
CA ILE A 348 -7.53 11.48 -8.34
C ILE A 348 -7.39 12.08 -9.76
N GLN A 349 -6.90 13.31 -9.88
CA GLN A 349 -6.71 13.99 -11.16
C GLN A 349 -5.41 13.55 -11.82
#